data_1c4119d48b2cdeed9be8ba1ab1b1307d
#
_entry.id   1c4119d48b2cdeed9be8ba1ab1b1307d
#
_cell.length_a   1.000
_cell.length_b   1.000
_cell.length_c   1.000
_cell.angle_alpha   90.00
_cell.angle_beta   90.00
_cell.angle_gamma   90.00
#
_symmetry.space_group_name_H-M   'P 1'
#
loop_
_entity.id
_entity.type
_entity.pdbx_description
1 polymer ?
#
loop_
_entity_poly.entity_id
_entity_poly.type
_entity_poly.pdbx_seq_one_letter_code
_entity_poly.pdbx_strand_id
1 'polypeptide(L)'
;MKRYLSLDILRGITVAFMCVVNNPGSWGKIFAPLRHAPWSGCTPTDLVYPFFIFCMGVAMAFSFRKYDGLHKDGVKKVIYRGLALFGIGFLIGTYPFFPTSPHDPAASFGENWLYWIGHCRIFGVLQRIGMAYLIAGLLALWLRKPGKIMVAIAVLMTIHTAVLVAFGDAGSPFSLEGNISGKIDTALVGSQHVYHGYRLDSGVRADFDPEGLLGSLTAACSALLGYLVGFLICTADKRHAENPSDTTCAPSFTVSRIFVYGAAALALSQVLSIWIPVNKPLWTASYVFYAGGWAMLSLAFLIFVVDIRGYGKVFKPFSIMGTNALAAFVLSAVIVKTYSMFGFRPSAWFGANEYLSLCWALIFATTIFMCQWLMYKKNIIMKL
;
A
#
# COMPACT_ATOMS: atom_id res chain seq x y z
N MET A 1 18.50 -18.27 9.83
CA MET A 1 18.15 -16.84 9.64
C MET A 1 17.08 -16.45 10.66
N LYS A 2 17.31 -15.41 11.44
CA LYS A 2 16.34 -14.92 12.41
C LYS A 2 15.10 -14.38 11.66
N ARG A 3 13.92 -14.87 11.99
CA ARG A 3 12.65 -14.33 11.47
C ARG A 3 12.30 -13.11 12.32
N TYR A 4 12.14 -11.96 11.73
CA TYR A 4 11.70 -10.76 12.42
C TYR A 4 10.17 -10.78 12.58
N LEU A 5 9.74 -11.09 13.81
CA LEU A 5 8.33 -11.14 14.16
C LEU A 5 7.68 -9.74 14.07
N SER A 6 8.47 -8.70 14.37
CA SER A 6 8.07 -7.29 14.22
C SER A 6 7.56 -6.94 12.83
N LEU A 7 8.15 -7.48 11.75
CA LEU A 7 7.68 -7.23 10.39
C LEU A 7 6.31 -7.87 10.12
N ASP A 8 6.09 -9.09 10.62
CA ASP A 8 4.79 -9.75 10.51
C ASP A 8 3.73 -9.00 11.32
N ILE A 9 4.10 -8.50 12.52
CA ILE A 9 3.24 -7.70 13.37
C ILE A 9 2.89 -6.36 12.71
N LEU A 10 3.88 -5.65 12.14
CA LEU A 10 3.62 -4.38 11.46
C LEU A 10 2.64 -4.56 10.30
N ARG A 11 2.84 -5.61 9.47
CA ARG A 11 1.88 -5.95 8.42
C ARG A 11 0.49 -6.25 8.98
N GLY A 12 0.42 -6.98 10.09
CA GLY A 12 -0.85 -7.33 10.73
C GLY A 12 -1.59 -6.14 11.34
N ILE A 13 -0.88 -5.21 11.99
CA ILE A 13 -1.45 -3.93 12.46
C ILE A 13 -2.00 -3.15 11.27
N THR A 14 -1.23 -3.08 10.18
CA THR A 14 -1.65 -2.38 8.96
C THR A 14 -2.89 -3.00 8.34
N VAL A 15 -2.99 -4.35 8.28
CA VAL A 15 -4.19 -5.06 7.81
C VAL A 15 -5.38 -4.82 8.72
N ALA A 16 -5.20 -4.92 10.04
CA ALA A 16 -6.27 -4.69 11.00
C ALA A 16 -6.84 -3.26 10.85
N PHE A 17 -5.94 -2.28 10.78
CA PHE A 17 -6.32 -0.89 10.60
C PHE A 17 -6.99 -0.66 9.23
N MET A 18 -6.48 -1.28 8.15
CA MET A 18 -7.12 -1.28 6.83
C MET A 18 -8.57 -1.77 6.89
N CYS A 19 -8.82 -2.90 7.59
CA CYS A 19 -10.17 -3.44 7.71
C CYS A 19 -11.12 -2.45 8.40
N VAL A 20 -10.64 -1.70 9.39
CA VAL A 20 -11.41 -0.69 10.11
C VAL A 20 -11.71 0.53 9.21
N VAL A 21 -10.68 1.13 8.61
CA VAL A 21 -10.82 2.42 7.91
C VAL A 21 -11.48 2.30 6.54
N ASN A 22 -11.40 1.14 5.90
CA ASN A 22 -11.99 0.91 4.58
C ASN A 22 -13.44 0.35 4.65
N ASN A 23 -13.94 0.06 5.84
CA ASN A 23 -15.27 -0.53 6.00
C ASN A 23 -16.06 0.14 7.15
N PRO A 24 -16.23 1.46 7.12
CA PRO A 24 -17.07 2.14 8.10
C PRO A 24 -18.52 1.73 7.94
N GLY A 25 -19.30 1.83 9.01
CA GLY A 25 -20.75 1.63 8.92
C GLY A 25 -21.42 2.67 8.01
N SER A 26 -20.91 3.89 8.01
CA SER A 26 -21.33 4.96 7.09
C SER A 26 -20.16 5.86 6.73
N TRP A 27 -19.97 6.12 5.44
CA TRP A 27 -18.91 7.03 4.94
C TRP A 27 -19.13 8.49 5.36
N GLY A 28 -20.36 8.90 5.66
CA GLY A 28 -20.67 10.23 6.19
C GLY A 28 -20.41 10.37 7.69
N LYS A 29 -20.26 9.25 8.42
CA LYS A 29 -20.12 9.19 9.88
C LYS A 29 -18.84 8.48 10.29
N ILE A 30 -17.71 9.17 10.13
CA ILE A 30 -16.37 8.65 10.43
C ILE A 30 -15.64 9.70 11.27
N PHE A 31 -14.95 9.26 12.34
CA PHE A 31 -14.05 10.12 13.09
C PHE A 31 -12.93 10.70 12.21
N ALA A 32 -12.59 11.97 12.42
CA ALA A 32 -11.63 12.69 11.58
C ALA A 32 -10.28 11.95 11.37
N PRO A 33 -9.64 11.32 12.38
CA PRO A 33 -8.39 10.58 12.18
C PRO A 33 -8.53 9.33 11.31
N LEU A 34 -9.75 8.81 11.14
CA LEU A 34 -10.04 7.60 10.35
C LEU A 34 -10.51 7.94 8.93
N ARG A 35 -10.67 9.22 8.59
CA ARG A 35 -10.96 9.66 7.22
C ARG A 35 -9.69 9.78 6.41
N HIS A 36 -9.79 9.59 5.09
CA HIS A 36 -8.73 10.02 4.19
C HIS A 36 -8.64 11.54 4.12
N ALA A 37 -7.45 12.07 3.89
CA ALA A 37 -7.28 13.47 3.51
C ALA A 37 -8.07 13.73 2.21
N PRO A 38 -8.76 14.85 2.08
CA PRO A 38 -9.58 15.15 0.90
C PRO A 38 -8.77 15.15 -0.40
N TRP A 39 -7.60 15.77 -0.38
CA TRP A 39 -6.65 15.79 -1.50
C TRP A 39 -5.21 15.87 -1.00
N SER A 40 -4.78 17.02 -0.51
CA SER A 40 -3.46 17.20 0.10
C SER A 40 -3.51 17.01 1.60
N GLY A 41 -2.40 16.58 2.19
CA GLY A 41 -2.29 16.20 3.60
C GLY A 41 -2.19 14.67 3.77
N CYS A 42 -2.10 14.24 5.02
CA CYS A 42 -1.99 12.83 5.36
C CYS A 42 -2.59 12.57 6.74
N THR A 43 -3.56 11.69 6.81
CA THR A 43 -4.14 11.17 8.06
C THR A 43 -3.51 9.81 8.37
N PRO A 44 -3.72 9.25 9.58
CA PRO A 44 -3.31 7.88 9.89
C PRO A 44 -3.85 6.85 8.89
N THR A 45 -5.05 7.05 8.37
CA THR A 45 -5.67 6.20 7.34
C THR A 45 -4.86 6.16 6.05
N ASP A 46 -4.24 7.27 5.68
CA ASP A 46 -3.44 7.38 4.47
C ASP A 46 -2.09 6.66 4.58
N LEU A 47 -1.63 6.31 5.79
CA LEU A 47 -0.40 5.56 6.01
C LEU A 47 -0.55 4.04 5.78
N VAL A 48 -1.76 3.51 5.78
CA VAL A 48 -2.03 2.07 5.61
C VAL A 48 -1.39 1.53 4.33
N TYR A 49 -1.69 2.15 3.23
CA TYR A 49 -1.26 1.68 1.91
C TYR A 49 0.27 1.73 1.71
N PRO A 50 0.95 2.86 1.97
CA PRO A 50 2.41 2.90 1.84
C PRO A 50 3.15 2.00 2.84
N PHE A 51 2.57 1.72 4.01
CA PHE A 51 3.14 0.76 4.96
C PHE A 51 3.17 -0.65 4.38
N PHE A 52 2.13 -1.06 3.63
CA PHE A 52 2.16 -2.33 2.90
C PHE A 52 3.28 -2.38 1.89
N ILE A 53 3.43 -1.33 1.08
CA ILE A 53 4.48 -1.24 0.06
C ILE A 53 5.87 -1.23 0.73
N PHE A 54 6.03 -0.50 1.82
CA PHE A 54 7.28 -0.48 2.59
C PHE A 54 7.61 -1.87 3.17
N CYS A 55 6.66 -2.54 3.84
CA CYS A 55 6.85 -3.89 4.37
C CYS A 55 7.16 -4.92 3.28
N MET A 56 6.56 -4.76 2.09
CA MET A 56 6.89 -5.55 0.91
C MET A 56 8.35 -5.35 0.51
N GLY A 57 8.83 -4.12 0.48
CA GLY A 57 10.23 -3.78 0.21
C GLY A 57 11.20 -4.40 1.22
N VAL A 58 10.90 -4.31 2.52
CA VAL A 58 11.69 -4.98 3.57
C VAL A 58 11.75 -6.50 3.31
N ALA A 59 10.61 -7.13 3.01
CA ALA A 59 10.57 -8.57 2.72
C ALA A 59 11.34 -8.95 1.43
N MET A 60 11.38 -8.05 0.44
CA MET A 60 12.18 -8.24 -0.78
C MET A 60 13.68 -8.36 -0.44
N ALA A 61 14.21 -7.53 0.45
CA ALA A 61 15.61 -7.59 0.86
C ALA A 61 15.96 -8.96 1.46
N PHE A 62 15.10 -9.50 2.33
CA PHE A 62 15.28 -10.86 2.87
C PHE A 62 15.22 -11.94 1.79
N SER A 63 14.31 -11.80 0.83
CA SER A 63 14.10 -12.78 -0.23
C SER A 63 15.21 -12.78 -1.29
N PHE A 64 15.79 -11.61 -1.59
CA PHE A 64 16.75 -11.42 -2.69
C PHE A 64 18.20 -11.72 -2.30
N ARG A 65 18.49 -11.91 -1.02
CA ARG A 65 19.85 -12.26 -0.53
C ARG A 65 20.47 -13.47 -1.22
N LYS A 66 19.65 -14.40 -1.68
CA LYS A 66 20.10 -15.63 -2.34
C LYS A 66 20.45 -15.43 -3.82
N TYR A 67 20.10 -14.29 -4.41
CA TYR A 67 20.36 -14.01 -5.82
C TYR A 67 21.60 -13.13 -5.98
N ASP A 68 22.40 -13.44 -6.97
CA ASP A 68 23.57 -12.67 -7.36
C ASP A 68 23.24 -11.81 -8.60
N GLY A 69 22.79 -10.56 -8.36
CA GLY A 69 22.41 -9.63 -9.42
C GLY A 69 21.12 -10.02 -10.14
N LEU A 70 21.04 -9.69 -11.43
CA LEU A 70 19.93 -10.03 -12.33
C LEU A 70 19.91 -11.53 -12.67
N HIS A 71 19.89 -12.38 -11.66
CA HIS A 71 19.78 -13.81 -11.82
C HIS A 71 18.41 -14.18 -12.41
N LYS A 72 18.37 -15.11 -13.39
CA LYS A 72 17.15 -15.52 -14.11
C LYS A 72 15.98 -15.86 -13.18
N ASP A 73 16.25 -16.63 -12.12
CA ASP A 73 15.20 -17.00 -11.17
C ASP A 73 14.71 -15.83 -10.31
N GLY A 74 15.58 -14.88 -9.99
CA GLY A 74 15.22 -13.64 -9.30
C GLY A 74 14.29 -12.79 -10.15
N VAL A 75 14.65 -12.56 -11.41
CA VAL A 75 13.84 -11.82 -12.38
C VAL A 75 12.51 -12.51 -12.62
N LYS A 76 12.51 -13.84 -12.88
CA LYS A 76 11.29 -14.63 -13.07
C LYS A 76 10.35 -14.50 -11.87
N LYS A 77 10.89 -14.58 -10.64
CA LYS A 77 10.11 -14.40 -9.42
C LYS A 77 9.49 -13.00 -9.32
N VAL A 78 10.26 -11.95 -9.66
CA VAL A 78 9.76 -10.56 -9.63
C VAL A 78 8.62 -10.39 -10.62
N ILE A 79 8.80 -10.83 -11.86
CA ILE A 79 7.76 -10.73 -12.90
C ILE A 79 6.52 -11.51 -12.49
N TYR A 80 6.66 -12.79 -12.11
CA TYR A 80 5.53 -13.62 -11.71
C TYR A 80 4.71 -12.99 -10.57
N ARG A 81 5.38 -12.54 -9.50
CA ARG A 81 4.68 -11.96 -8.35
C ARG A 81 4.02 -10.63 -8.67
N GLY A 82 4.68 -9.77 -9.45
CA GLY A 82 4.11 -8.49 -9.87
C GLY A 82 2.86 -8.68 -10.72
N LEU A 83 2.92 -9.58 -11.71
CA LEU A 83 1.78 -9.91 -12.57
C LEU A 83 0.67 -10.62 -11.80
N ALA A 84 1.01 -11.53 -10.89
CA ALA A 84 0.02 -12.21 -10.05
C ALA A 84 -0.74 -11.23 -9.14
N LEU A 85 -0.04 -10.26 -8.51
CA LEU A 85 -0.67 -9.20 -7.72
C LEU A 85 -1.60 -8.34 -8.58
N PHE A 86 -1.15 -7.96 -9.78
CA PHE A 86 -1.97 -7.20 -10.72
C PHE A 86 -3.23 -7.99 -11.12
N GLY A 87 -3.08 -9.26 -11.49
CA GLY A 87 -4.18 -10.12 -11.88
C GLY A 87 -5.19 -10.37 -10.75
N ILE A 88 -4.72 -10.64 -9.53
CA ILE A 88 -5.59 -10.80 -8.36
C ILE A 88 -6.35 -9.49 -8.10
N GLY A 89 -5.69 -8.34 -8.19
CA GLY A 89 -6.33 -7.04 -8.04
C GLY A 89 -7.42 -6.80 -9.08
N PHE A 90 -7.17 -7.14 -10.33
CA PHE A 90 -8.15 -7.05 -11.41
C PHE A 90 -9.35 -7.98 -11.17
N LEU A 91 -9.11 -9.24 -10.81
CA LEU A 91 -10.17 -10.21 -10.48
C LEU A 91 -11.04 -9.73 -9.31
N ILE A 92 -10.43 -9.17 -8.26
CA ILE A 92 -11.19 -8.60 -7.14
C ILE A 92 -11.99 -7.37 -7.60
N GLY A 93 -11.38 -6.53 -8.45
CA GLY A 93 -12.03 -5.34 -9.01
C GLY A 93 -13.30 -5.70 -9.79
N THR A 94 -13.23 -6.78 -10.58
CA THR A 94 -14.32 -7.26 -11.45
C THR A 94 -15.28 -8.24 -10.78
N TYR A 95 -14.99 -8.75 -9.56
CA TYR A 95 -15.94 -9.59 -8.83
C TYR A 95 -17.25 -8.81 -8.57
N PRO A 96 -18.45 -9.40 -8.76
CA PRO A 96 -18.79 -10.82 -8.99
C PRO A 96 -18.77 -11.26 -10.47
N PHE A 97 -18.12 -10.58 -11.38
CA PHE A 97 -17.96 -10.90 -12.82
C PHE A 97 -19.24 -10.67 -13.66
N PHE A 98 -20.19 -9.95 -13.11
CA PHE A 98 -21.40 -9.51 -13.80
C PHE A 98 -21.92 -8.21 -13.19
N PRO A 99 -22.71 -7.41 -13.93
CA PRO A 99 -23.30 -6.20 -13.39
C PRO A 99 -24.33 -6.54 -12.30
N THR A 100 -24.15 -5.98 -11.10
CA THR A 100 -25.10 -6.12 -9.99
C THR A 100 -26.30 -5.20 -10.11
N SER A 101 -26.20 -4.21 -11.00
CA SER A 101 -27.30 -3.32 -11.42
C SER A 101 -27.18 -3.10 -12.91
N PRO A 102 -28.26 -3.21 -13.69
CA PRO A 102 -28.22 -2.96 -15.11
C PRO A 102 -27.90 -1.48 -15.38
N HIS A 103 -27.12 -1.22 -16.43
CA HIS A 103 -26.89 0.13 -16.94
C HIS A 103 -28.17 0.65 -17.61
N ASP A 104 -28.77 -0.19 -18.45
CA ASP A 104 -30.06 0.05 -19.04
C ASP A 104 -31.05 -1.07 -18.62
N PRO A 105 -32.11 -0.75 -17.84
CA PRO A 105 -33.11 -1.73 -17.46
C PRO A 105 -33.88 -2.35 -18.61
N ALA A 106 -33.92 -1.70 -19.78
CA ALA A 106 -34.60 -2.18 -20.97
C ALA A 106 -33.74 -3.10 -21.85
N ALA A 107 -32.40 -3.06 -21.63
CA ALA A 107 -31.44 -3.88 -22.37
C ALA A 107 -31.36 -5.31 -21.82
N SER A 108 -30.97 -6.25 -22.66
CA SER A 108 -30.73 -7.64 -22.27
C SER A 108 -29.55 -7.76 -21.25
N PHE A 109 -29.49 -8.89 -20.54
CA PHE A 109 -28.36 -9.19 -19.64
C PHE A 109 -27.03 -9.14 -20.40
N GLY A 110 -26.97 -9.66 -21.63
CA GLY A 110 -25.75 -9.68 -22.44
C GLY A 110 -25.25 -8.26 -22.80
N GLU A 111 -26.16 -7.36 -23.16
CA GLU A 111 -25.81 -5.96 -23.45
C GLU A 111 -25.31 -5.23 -22.20
N ASN A 112 -25.98 -5.40 -21.07
CA ASN A 112 -25.55 -4.84 -19.80
C ASN A 112 -24.19 -5.43 -19.35
N TRP A 113 -23.92 -6.70 -19.63
CA TRP A 113 -22.65 -7.35 -19.31
C TRP A 113 -21.50 -6.84 -20.19
N LEU A 114 -21.76 -6.65 -21.51
CA LEU A 114 -20.77 -6.05 -22.42
C LEU A 114 -20.47 -4.60 -22.04
N TYR A 115 -21.48 -3.82 -21.69
CA TYR A 115 -21.29 -2.47 -21.16
C TYR A 115 -20.42 -2.49 -19.90
N TRP A 116 -20.74 -3.37 -18.93
CA TRP A 116 -20.01 -3.48 -17.66
C TRP A 116 -18.53 -3.87 -17.88
N ILE A 117 -18.23 -4.84 -18.75
CA ILE A 117 -16.86 -5.21 -19.10
C ILE A 117 -16.11 -4.02 -19.73
N GLY A 118 -16.76 -3.30 -20.66
CA GLY A 118 -16.21 -2.12 -21.30
C GLY A 118 -15.96 -0.94 -20.36
N HIS A 119 -16.45 -1.01 -19.10
CA HIS A 119 -16.31 0.04 -18.07
C HIS A 119 -15.63 -0.47 -16.79
N CYS A 120 -14.97 -1.63 -16.84
CA CYS A 120 -14.22 -2.15 -15.69
C CYS A 120 -12.98 -1.30 -15.42
N ARG A 121 -12.83 -0.83 -14.18
CA ARG A 121 -11.62 -0.14 -13.74
C ARG A 121 -10.39 -1.05 -13.83
N ILE A 122 -9.32 -0.57 -14.46
CA ILE A 122 -8.08 -1.34 -14.67
C ILE A 122 -7.12 -1.18 -13.50
N PHE A 123 -6.92 0.05 -13.02
CA PHE A 123 -6.03 0.32 -11.91
C PHE A 123 -6.70 0.05 -10.56
N GLY A 124 -5.89 -0.16 -9.53
CA GLY A 124 -6.35 -0.39 -8.17
C GLY A 124 -5.19 -0.67 -7.22
N VAL A 125 -5.49 -0.86 -5.96
CA VAL A 125 -4.48 -0.98 -4.89
C VAL A 125 -3.51 -2.14 -5.15
N LEU A 126 -3.99 -3.35 -5.44
CA LEU A 126 -3.10 -4.50 -5.70
C LEU A 126 -2.36 -4.38 -7.03
N GLN A 127 -2.96 -3.78 -8.04
CA GLN A 127 -2.33 -3.50 -9.32
C GLN A 127 -1.13 -2.55 -9.12
N ARG A 128 -1.30 -1.46 -8.37
CA ARG A 128 -0.20 -0.56 -8.03
C ARG A 128 0.87 -1.26 -7.17
N ILE A 129 0.49 -2.09 -6.19
CA ILE A 129 1.46 -2.90 -5.44
C ILE A 129 2.25 -3.80 -6.38
N GLY A 130 1.58 -4.44 -7.35
CA GLY A 130 2.21 -5.27 -8.38
C GLY A 130 3.20 -4.50 -9.24
N MET A 131 2.81 -3.31 -9.73
CA MET A 131 3.69 -2.42 -10.53
C MET A 131 4.88 -1.93 -9.71
N ALA A 132 4.64 -1.47 -8.46
CA ALA A 132 5.71 -1.04 -7.56
C ALA A 132 6.68 -2.19 -7.24
N TYR A 133 6.16 -3.42 -7.07
CA TYR A 133 6.98 -4.63 -6.86
C TYR A 133 7.85 -4.94 -8.09
N LEU A 134 7.29 -4.84 -9.29
CA LEU A 134 8.04 -5.05 -10.55
C LEU A 134 9.18 -4.06 -10.68
N ILE A 135 8.89 -2.76 -10.58
CA ILE A 135 9.88 -1.70 -10.75
C ILE A 135 10.95 -1.80 -9.67
N ALA A 136 10.54 -1.82 -8.39
CA ALA A 136 11.47 -1.87 -7.27
C ALA A 136 12.28 -3.18 -7.25
N GLY A 137 11.66 -4.31 -7.60
CA GLY A 137 12.31 -5.62 -7.60
C GLY A 137 13.38 -5.74 -8.67
N LEU A 138 13.11 -5.28 -9.89
CA LEU A 138 14.09 -5.28 -10.96
C LEU A 138 15.24 -4.33 -10.66
N LEU A 139 14.96 -3.12 -10.15
CA LEU A 139 15.99 -2.16 -9.75
C LEU A 139 16.84 -2.69 -8.59
N ALA A 140 16.25 -3.33 -7.59
CA ALA A 140 16.97 -3.90 -6.45
C ALA A 140 17.91 -5.04 -6.87
N LEU A 141 17.46 -5.92 -7.78
CA LEU A 141 18.30 -6.99 -8.35
C LEU A 141 19.43 -6.44 -9.22
N TRP A 142 19.16 -5.39 -10.00
CA TRP A 142 20.16 -4.80 -10.90
C TRP A 142 21.21 -3.97 -10.17
N LEU A 143 20.76 -3.04 -9.32
CA LEU A 143 21.66 -2.05 -8.71
C LEU A 143 22.44 -2.58 -7.50
N ARG A 144 21.84 -3.46 -6.70
CA ARG A 144 22.41 -4.17 -5.54
C ARG A 144 23.00 -3.30 -4.42
N LYS A 145 23.74 -2.24 -4.76
CA LYS A 145 24.43 -1.36 -3.81
C LYS A 145 23.45 -0.31 -3.27
N PRO A 146 23.39 -0.11 -1.93
CA PRO A 146 22.47 0.86 -1.32
C PRO A 146 22.58 2.27 -1.92
N GLY A 147 23.81 2.75 -2.16
CA GLY A 147 24.02 4.07 -2.77
C GLY A 147 23.42 4.19 -4.18
N LYS A 148 23.54 3.15 -5.02
CA LYS A 148 22.92 3.14 -6.35
C LYS A 148 21.39 3.13 -6.27
N ILE A 149 20.83 2.43 -5.28
CA ILE A 149 19.37 2.39 -5.04
C ILE A 149 18.89 3.77 -4.57
N MET A 150 19.64 4.46 -3.71
CA MET A 150 19.31 5.84 -3.29
C MET A 150 19.31 6.79 -4.49
N VAL A 151 20.27 6.67 -5.40
CA VAL A 151 20.29 7.45 -6.65
C VAL A 151 19.06 7.12 -7.51
N ALA A 152 18.69 5.84 -7.65
CA ALA A 152 17.50 5.45 -8.39
C ALA A 152 16.20 6.03 -7.78
N ILE A 153 16.08 6.03 -6.45
CA ILE A 153 14.96 6.69 -5.74
C ILE A 153 14.92 8.18 -6.10
N ALA A 154 16.05 8.88 -6.00
CA ALA A 154 16.13 10.30 -6.33
C ALA A 154 15.75 10.58 -7.80
N VAL A 155 16.26 9.78 -8.73
CA VAL A 155 15.94 9.90 -10.17
C VAL A 155 14.46 9.67 -10.44
N LEU A 156 13.86 8.60 -9.90
CA LEU A 156 12.43 8.31 -10.10
C LEU A 156 11.54 9.42 -9.52
N MET A 157 11.86 9.93 -8.34
CA MET A 157 11.13 11.05 -7.73
C MET A 157 11.26 12.33 -8.54
N THR A 158 12.46 12.61 -9.05
CA THR A 158 12.71 13.79 -9.89
C THR A 158 11.94 13.69 -11.19
N ILE A 159 11.97 12.54 -11.88
CA ILE A 159 11.20 12.31 -13.12
C ILE A 159 9.70 12.50 -12.85
N HIS A 160 9.18 11.86 -11.82
CA HIS A 160 7.76 11.97 -11.45
C HIS A 160 7.35 13.44 -11.20
N THR A 161 8.11 14.14 -10.36
CA THR A 161 7.82 15.55 -10.04
C THR A 161 7.98 16.45 -11.26
N ALA A 162 9.03 16.24 -12.07
CA ALA A 162 9.25 16.99 -13.30
C ALA A 162 8.10 16.80 -14.30
N VAL A 163 7.59 15.59 -14.46
CA VAL A 163 6.43 15.32 -15.32
C VAL A 163 5.18 16.04 -14.81
N LEU A 164 4.91 16.00 -13.50
CA LEU A 164 3.77 16.73 -12.92
C LEU A 164 3.88 18.24 -13.16
N VAL A 165 5.06 18.82 -12.95
CA VAL A 165 5.26 20.28 -13.06
C VAL A 165 5.33 20.73 -14.52
N ALA A 166 6.01 19.98 -15.40
CA ALA A 166 6.21 20.38 -16.80
C ALA A 166 4.97 20.21 -17.67
N PHE A 167 4.11 19.25 -17.37
CA PHE A 167 2.94 18.90 -18.19
C PHE A 167 1.61 19.13 -17.46
N GLY A 168 1.63 19.44 -16.17
CA GLY A 168 0.47 19.91 -15.42
C GLY A 168 0.16 21.39 -15.71
N ASP A 169 -0.96 21.87 -15.22
CA ASP A 169 -1.38 23.25 -15.40
C ASP A 169 -0.44 24.21 -14.64
N ALA A 170 0.03 25.27 -15.31
CA ALA A 170 1.13 26.14 -14.86
C ALA A 170 0.96 26.78 -13.47
N GLY A 171 -0.25 26.91 -12.95
CA GLY A 171 -0.50 27.49 -11.61
C GLY A 171 -0.81 26.46 -10.54
N SER A 172 -1.14 25.22 -10.92
CA SER A 172 -1.68 24.20 -10.02
C SER A 172 -1.37 22.75 -10.41
N PRO A 173 -0.10 22.40 -10.69
CA PRO A 173 0.27 21.09 -11.21
C PRO A 173 -0.01 19.92 -10.24
N PHE A 174 -0.24 20.22 -8.97
CA PHE A 174 -0.57 19.23 -7.93
C PHE A 174 -2.05 19.24 -7.53
N SER A 175 -2.90 20.05 -8.17
CA SER A 175 -4.34 20.06 -7.91
C SER A 175 -5.03 18.85 -8.58
N LEU A 176 -6.27 18.57 -8.19
CA LEU A 176 -7.06 17.51 -8.83
C LEU A 176 -7.31 17.82 -10.31
N GLU A 177 -7.58 19.07 -10.65
CA GLU A 177 -7.88 19.51 -12.01
C GLU A 177 -6.62 19.68 -12.86
N GLY A 178 -5.57 20.27 -12.27
CA GLY A 178 -4.36 20.65 -12.99
C GLY A 178 -3.30 19.57 -13.16
N ASN A 179 -3.43 18.41 -12.50
CA ASN A 179 -2.41 17.38 -12.60
C ASN A 179 -2.49 16.61 -13.93
N ILE A 180 -1.31 16.25 -14.46
CA ILE A 180 -1.19 15.47 -15.70
C ILE A 180 -1.50 13.98 -15.51
N SER A 181 -1.48 13.44 -14.28
CA SER A 181 -1.58 12.01 -14.02
C SER A 181 -2.89 11.44 -14.56
N GLY A 182 -4.04 12.09 -14.28
CA GLY A 182 -5.33 11.69 -14.82
C GLY A 182 -5.37 11.71 -16.35
N LYS A 183 -4.77 12.73 -16.98
CA LYS A 183 -4.69 12.83 -18.45
C LYS A 183 -3.85 11.69 -19.06
N ILE A 184 -2.74 11.28 -18.39
CA ILE A 184 -1.93 10.13 -18.81
C ILE A 184 -2.74 8.83 -18.72
N ASP A 185 -3.41 8.61 -17.59
CA ASP A 185 -4.18 7.38 -17.38
C ASP A 185 -5.33 7.26 -18.37
N THR A 186 -6.11 8.34 -18.59
CA THR A 186 -7.21 8.36 -19.56
C THR A 186 -6.73 8.18 -21.00
N ALA A 187 -5.57 8.73 -21.36
CA ALA A 187 -4.98 8.53 -22.69
C ALA A 187 -4.54 7.08 -22.94
N LEU A 188 -4.14 6.36 -21.88
CA LEU A 188 -3.66 4.97 -22.01
C LEU A 188 -4.77 3.93 -21.95
N VAL A 189 -5.73 4.10 -21.06
CA VAL A 189 -6.75 3.06 -20.81
C VAL A 189 -8.17 3.52 -21.14
N GLY A 190 -8.39 4.79 -21.45
CA GLY A 190 -9.71 5.40 -21.66
C GLY A 190 -10.37 5.86 -20.35
N SER A 191 -11.20 6.90 -20.44
CA SER A 191 -11.87 7.47 -19.26
C SER A 191 -12.80 6.45 -18.58
N GLN A 192 -13.41 5.54 -19.33
CA GLN A 192 -14.30 4.49 -18.80
C GLN A 192 -13.60 3.47 -17.89
N HIS A 193 -12.25 3.39 -17.91
CA HIS A 193 -11.46 2.41 -17.16
C HIS A 193 -10.71 3.00 -15.96
N VAL A 194 -10.90 4.28 -15.66
CA VAL A 194 -10.30 4.96 -14.49
C VAL A 194 -11.30 5.10 -13.34
N TYR A 195 -10.83 5.60 -12.20
CA TYR A 195 -11.65 5.84 -11.02
C TYR A 195 -12.40 7.17 -11.12
N HIS A 196 -13.70 7.20 -10.80
CA HIS A 196 -14.57 8.36 -10.85
C HIS A 196 -15.09 8.81 -9.47
N GLY A 197 -14.35 8.53 -8.41
CA GLY A 197 -14.78 8.87 -7.06
C GLY A 197 -14.48 10.31 -6.63
N TYR A 198 -13.57 10.99 -7.32
CA TYR A 198 -13.28 12.40 -7.07
C TYR A 198 -14.26 13.31 -7.80
N ARG A 199 -14.49 14.49 -7.22
CA ARG A 199 -15.32 15.54 -7.81
C ARG A 199 -14.51 16.81 -7.92
N LEU A 200 -14.66 17.49 -9.05
CA LEU A 200 -14.14 18.83 -9.30
C LEU A 200 -14.95 19.85 -8.47
N ASP A 201 -14.45 21.06 -8.33
CA ASP A 201 -15.17 22.15 -7.65
C ASP A 201 -16.50 22.49 -8.34
N SER A 202 -16.60 22.20 -9.64
CA SER A 202 -17.85 22.27 -10.43
C SER A 202 -18.87 21.22 -10.06
N GLY A 203 -18.53 20.22 -9.20
CA GLY A 203 -19.38 19.08 -8.88
C GLY A 203 -19.31 17.91 -9.88
N VAL A 204 -18.66 18.12 -11.03
CA VAL A 204 -18.48 17.08 -12.06
C VAL A 204 -17.48 16.01 -11.55
N ARG A 205 -17.68 14.75 -11.95
CA ARG A 205 -16.74 13.66 -11.63
C ARG A 205 -15.44 13.86 -12.40
N ALA A 206 -14.33 13.73 -11.70
CA ALA A 206 -13.00 13.80 -12.30
C ALA A 206 -12.58 12.43 -12.85
N ASP A 207 -12.00 12.42 -14.04
CA ASP A 207 -11.33 11.26 -14.63
C ASP A 207 -9.91 11.17 -14.07
N PHE A 208 -9.81 10.69 -12.83
CA PHE A 208 -8.53 10.59 -12.13
C PHE A 208 -8.45 9.30 -11.33
N ASP A 209 -7.41 8.50 -11.59
CA ASP A 209 -7.17 7.27 -10.84
C ASP A 209 -6.06 7.48 -9.80
N PRO A 210 -6.38 7.42 -8.47
CA PRO A 210 -5.37 7.54 -7.42
C PRO A 210 -4.37 6.37 -7.41
N GLU A 211 -4.64 5.27 -8.11
CA GLU A 211 -3.75 4.13 -8.31
C GLU A 211 -3.18 4.07 -9.73
N GLY A 212 -3.22 5.17 -10.49
CA GLY A 212 -2.74 5.27 -11.86
C GLY A 212 -1.24 5.03 -12.06
N LEU A 213 -0.83 5.06 -13.34
CA LEU A 213 0.50 4.63 -13.76
C LEU A 213 1.62 5.50 -13.22
N LEU A 214 1.48 6.84 -13.34
CA LEU A 214 2.56 7.78 -12.98
C LEU A 214 2.95 7.65 -11.50
N GLY A 215 1.98 7.59 -10.59
CA GLY A 215 2.21 7.41 -9.15
C GLY A 215 2.82 6.05 -8.80
N SER A 216 2.83 5.08 -9.71
CA SER A 216 3.48 3.77 -9.49
C SER A 216 5.00 3.86 -9.49
N LEU A 217 5.59 4.87 -10.15
CA LEU A 217 7.03 5.16 -10.09
C LEU A 217 7.47 5.52 -8.67
N THR A 218 6.74 6.42 -8.04
CA THR A 218 7.05 6.85 -6.66
C THR A 218 6.55 5.86 -5.61
N ALA A 219 5.54 5.05 -5.89
CA ALA A 219 5.20 3.90 -5.07
C ALA A 219 6.34 2.86 -5.04
N ALA A 220 7.04 2.66 -6.17
CA ALA A 220 8.26 1.85 -6.20
C ALA A 220 9.37 2.43 -5.32
N CYS A 221 9.48 3.76 -5.20
CA CYS A 221 10.40 4.41 -4.24
C CYS A 221 10.07 4.04 -2.79
N SER A 222 8.78 3.98 -2.42
CA SER A 222 8.36 3.51 -1.08
C SER A 222 8.80 2.06 -0.83
N ALA A 223 8.71 1.18 -1.83
CA ALA A 223 9.23 -0.18 -1.75
C ALA A 223 10.76 -0.23 -1.63
N LEU A 224 11.48 0.61 -2.40
CA LEU A 224 12.94 0.70 -2.34
C LEU A 224 13.43 1.24 -1.01
N LEU A 225 12.73 2.20 -0.38
CA LEU A 225 13.03 2.61 1.00
C LEU A 225 12.91 1.45 1.97
N GLY A 226 11.85 0.66 1.87
CA GLY A 226 11.69 -0.57 2.64
C GLY A 226 12.80 -1.58 2.37
N TYR A 227 13.20 -1.74 1.11
CA TYR A 227 14.31 -2.61 0.71
C TYR A 227 15.63 -2.18 1.35
N LEU A 228 15.94 -0.88 1.37
CA LEU A 228 17.14 -0.35 2.02
C LEU A 228 17.17 -0.66 3.52
N VAL A 229 16.03 -0.51 4.19
CA VAL A 229 15.91 -0.87 5.62
C VAL A 229 16.10 -2.39 5.82
N GLY A 230 15.47 -3.21 5.01
CA GLY A 230 15.66 -4.66 5.04
C GLY A 230 17.10 -5.09 4.75
N PHE A 231 17.76 -4.42 3.80
CA PHE A 231 19.18 -4.63 3.49
C PHE A 231 20.07 -4.26 4.67
N LEU A 232 19.80 -3.13 5.34
CA LEU A 232 20.52 -2.72 6.55
C LEU A 232 20.40 -3.78 7.65
N ILE A 233 19.19 -4.25 7.94
CA ILE A 233 18.93 -5.31 8.94
C ILE A 233 19.71 -6.58 8.58
N CYS A 234 19.58 -7.03 7.32
CA CYS A 234 20.24 -8.24 6.84
C CYS A 234 21.78 -8.16 6.96
N THR A 235 22.36 -7.01 6.65
CA THR A 235 23.82 -6.80 6.69
C THR A 235 24.30 -6.73 8.13
N ALA A 236 23.55 -6.06 9.01
CA ALA A 236 23.88 -5.98 10.43
C ALA A 236 23.82 -7.37 11.10
N ASP A 237 22.76 -8.15 10.85
CA ASP A 237 22.65 -9.53 11.36
C ASP A 237 23.82 -10.41 10.95
N LYS A 238 24.23 -10.33 9.68
CA LYS A 238 25.36 -11.12 9.17
C LYS A 238 26.65 -10.74 9.89
N ARG A 239 26.96 -9.44 9.97
CA ARG A 239 28.19 -8.94 10.64
C ARG A 239 28.19 -9.25 12.13
N HIS A 240 27.06 -9.09 12.81
CA HIS A 240 26.95 -9.42 14.24
C HIS A 240 27.15 -10.93 14.51
N ALA A 241 26.69 -11.79 13.59
CA ALA A 241 26.93 -13.23 13.68
C ALA A 241 28.42 -13.59 13.46
N GLU A 242 29.13 -12.86 12.58
CA GLU A 242 30.56 -13.03 12.31
C GLU A 242 31.43 -12.43 13.41
N ASN A 243 31.03 -11.33 14.01
CA ASN A 243 31.75 -10.66 15.11
C ASN A 243 30.75 -10.12 16.15
N PRO A 244 30.38 -10.93 17.17
CA PRO A 244 29.41 -10.53 18.21
C PRO A 244 29.90 -9.36 19.10
N SER A 245 31.22 -9.10 19.15
CA SER A 245 31.80 -7.98 19.92
C SER A 245 31.68 -6.63 19.22
N ASP A 246 31.34 -6.61 17.90
CA ASP A 246 31.12 -5.37 17.18
C ASP A 246 29.74 -4.77 17.53
N THR A 247 29.76 -3.80 18.44
CA THR A 247 28.57 -3.11 18.92
C THR A 247 27.87 -2.32 17.82
N THR A 248 28.55 -1.94 16.72
CA THR A 248 27.97 -1.20 15.59
C THR A 248 27.02 -2.04 14.74
N CYS A 249 27.07 -3.35 14.89
CA CYS A 249 26.19 -4.32 14.23
C CYS A 249 25.16 -4.92 15.21
N ALA A 250 25.18 -4.53 16.47
CA ALA A 250 24.20 -4.99 17.46
C ALA A 250 22.76 -4.63 17.04
N PRO A 251 21.79 -5.47 17.38
CA PRO A 251 20.37 -5.19 17.04
C PRO A 251 19.88 -3.83 17.55
N SER A 252 20.31 -3.41 18.76
CA SER A 252 19.96 -2.09 19.32
C SER A 252 20.51 -0.93 18.49
N PHE A 253 21.75 -1.04 18.02
CA PHE A 253 22.35 -0.03 17.16
C PHE A 253 21.67 0.04 15.79
N THR A 254 21.31 -1.11 15.23
CA THR A 254 20.51 -1.19 13.99
C THR A 254 19.17 -0.49 14.13
N VAL A 255 18.46 -0.71 15.25
CA VAL A 255 17.20 -0.03 15.58
C VAL A 255 17.40 1.49 15.65
N SER A 256 18.46 1.95 16.36
CA SER A 256 18.78 3.38 16.45
C SER A 256 19.01 4.00 15.06
N ARG A 257 19.71 3.31 14.17
CA ARG A 257 19.92 3.79 12.78
C ARG A 257 18.60 3.90 12.00
N ILE A 258 17.72 2.88 12.09
CA ILE A 258 16.42 2.91 11.42
C ILE A 258 15.59 4.07 11.97
N PHE A 259 15.63 4.31 13.29
CA PHE A 259 14.93 5.42 13.93
C PHE A 259 15.45 6.77 13.41
N VAL A 260 16.76 6.97 13.37
CA VAL A 260 17.38 8.21 12.86
C VAL A 260 17.02 8.43 11.38
N TYR A 261 17.06 7.39 10.55
CA TYR A 261 16.67 7.51 9.13
C TYR A 261 15.19 7.82 8.98
N GLY A 262 14.33 7.26 9.83
CA GLY A 262 12.91 7.58 9.86
C GLY A 262 12.65 9.04 10.22
N ALA A 263 13.31 9.55 11.27
CA ALA A 263 13.24 10.95 11.67
C ALA A 263 13.77 11.89 10.59
N ALA A 264 14.90 11.56 9.96
CA ALA A 264 15.46 12.32 8.84
C ALA A 264 14.52 12.34 7.62
N ALA A 265 13.87 11.21 7.31
CA ALA A 265 12.88 11.15 6.24
C ALA A 265 11.66 12.03 6.52
N LEU A 266 11.17 12.09 7.77
CA LEU A 266 10.10 13.00 8.16
C LEU A 266 10.53 14.46 8.03
N ALA A 267 11.73 14.81 8.50
CA ALA A 267 12.28 16.17 8.36
C ALA A 267 12.41 16.55 6.88
N LEU A 268 12.94 15.67 6.04
CA LEU A 268 13.04 15.88 4.59
C LEU A 268 11.66 16.07 3.94
N SER A 269 10.67 15.28 4.36
CA SER A 269 9.28 15.44 3.90
C SER A 269 8.74 16.83 4.19
N GLN A 270 8.97 17.37 5.41
CA GLN A 270 8.53 18.72 5.78
C GLN A 270 9.21 19.79 4.90
N VAL A 271 10.51 19.66 4.65
CA VAL A 271 11.22 20.58 3.76
C VAL A 271 10.67 20.51 2.34
N LEU A 272 10.49 19.31 1.80
CA LEU A 272 9.93 19.13 0.46
C LEU A 272 8.49 19.62 0.35
N SER A 273 7.70 19.55 1.43
CA SER A 273 6.29 19.96 1.43
C SER A 273 6.09 21.48 1.21
N ILE A 274 7.15 22.28 1.31
CA ILE A 274 7.13 23.72 0.98
C ILE A 274 6.80 23.92 -0.50
N TRP A 275 7.29 23.04 -1.39
CA TRP A 275 7.11 23.15 -2.85
C TRP A 275 6.25 22.01 -3.43
N ILE A 276 6.29 20.84 -2.82
CA ILE A 276 5.62 19.61 -3.30
C ILE A 276 4.68 19.15 -2.19
N PRO A 277 3.36 19.35 -2.30
CA PRO A 277 2.43 19.02 -1.21
C PRO A 277 2.50 17.54 -0.85
N VAL A 278 2.29 17.21 0.42
CA VAL A 278 2.11 15.81 0.84
C VAL A 278 0.77 15.35 0.27
N ASN A 279 0.81 14.53 -0.79
CA ASN A 279 -0.38 14.10 -1.50
C ASN A 279 -0.31 12.60 -1.84
N LYS A 280 -1.25 11.83 -1.26
CA LYS A 280 -1.36 10.37 -1.46
C LYS A 280 -1.89 10.01 -2.85
N PRO A 281 -2.96 10.63 -3.37
CA PRO A 281 -3.47 10.34 -4.71
C PRO A 281 -2.41 10.43 -5.80
N LEU A 282 -1.58 11.48 -5.77
CA LEU A 282 -0.45 11.66 -6.71
C LEU A 282 0.80 10.89 -6.32
N TRP A 283 0.88 10.39 -5.08
CA TRP A 283 2.05 9.72 -4.51
C TRP A 283 3.32 10.56 -4.59
N THR A 284 3.23 11.83 -4.18
CA THR A 284 4.30 12.83 -4.28
C THR A 284 5.57 12.43 -3.52
N ALA A 285 6.72 13.03 -3.88
CA ALA A 285 8.00 12.76 -3.22
C ALA A 285 7.96 13.08 -1.72
N SER A 286 7.32 14.18 -1.32
CA SER A 286 7.09 14.55 0.08
C SER A 286 6.28 13.46 0.82
N TYR A 287 5.23 12.92 0.19
CA TYR A 287 4.43 11.84 0.75
C TYR A 287 5.22 10.53 0.91
N VAL A 288 6.09 10.19 -0.05
CA VAL A 288 6.96 8.99 0.05
C VAL A 288 7.85 9.06 1.28
N PHE A 289 8.50 10.22 1.52
CA PHE A 289 9.35 10.40 2.71
C PHE A 289 8.52 10.49 4.00
N TYR A 290 7.35 11.12 3.97
CA TYR A 290 6.45 11.18 5.12
C TYR A 290 6.01 9.77 5.56
N ALA A 291 5.43 9.02 4.65
CA ALA A 291 4.94 7.68 4.94
C ALA A 291 6.08 6.69 5.23
N GLY A 292 7.19 6.79 4.48
CA GLY A 292 8.40 6.00 4.70
C GLY A 292 9.02 6.27 6.07
N GLY A 293 9.08 7.53 6.50
CA GLY A 293 9.57 7.91 7.83
C GLY A 293 8.74 7.29 8.95
N TRP A 294 7.41 7.43 8.90
CA TRP A 294 6.52 6.80 9.87
C TRP A 294 6.62 5.27 9.87
N ALA A 295 6.77 4.65 8.69
CA ALA A 295 6.97 3.20 8.58
C ALA A 295 8.28 2.75 9.22
N MET A 296 9.38 3.50 9.03
CA MET A 296 10.68 3.23 9.67
C MET A 296 10.59 3.36 11.19
N LEU A 297 9.98 4.43 11.71
CA LEU A 297 9.79 4.62 13.15
C LEU A 297 8.97 3.50 13.77
N SER A 298 7.86 3.13 13.12
CA SER A 298 6.99 2.04 13.57
C SER A 298 7.72 0.69 13.57
N LEU A 299 8.49 0.40 12.52
CA LEU A 299 9.28 -0.82 12.45
C LEU A 299 10.39 -0.86 13.51
N ALA A 300 11.13 0.24 13.69
CA ALA A 300 12.17 0.36 14.72
C ALA A 300 11.58 0.13 16.12
N PHE A 301 10.46 0.74 16.44
CA PHE A 301 9.73 0.52 17.69
C PHE A 301 9.36 -0.95 17.88
N LEU A 302 8.77 -1.58 16.85
CA LEU A 302 8.36 -2.98 16.94
C LEU A 302 9.57 -3.93 17.06
N ILE A 303 10.68 -3.69 16.34
CA ILE A 303 11.89 -4.49 16.50
C ILE A 303 12.40 -4.39 17.95
N PHE A 304 12.43 -3.17 18.52
CA PHE A 304 12.85 -2.98 19.89
C PHE A 304 11.96 -3.73 20.88
N VAL A 305 10.63 -3.53 20.80
CA VAL A 305 9.69 -4.11 21.77
C VAL A 305 9.55 -5.62 21.58
N VAL A 306 9.49 -6.10 20.35
CA VAL A 306 9.15 -7.50 20.03
C VAL A 306 10.38 -8.37 19.93
N ASP A 307 11.38 -7.96 19.09
CA ASP A 307 12.51 -8.84 18.76
C ASP A 307 13.67 -8.69 19.75
N ILE A 308 13.83 -7.54 20.42
CA ILE A 308 14.87 -7.29 21.43
C ILE A 308 14.32 -7.53 22.84
N ARG A 309 13.20 -6.91 23.20
CA ARG A 309 12.63 -7.02 24.57
C ARG A 309 11.75 -8.26 24.77
N GLY A 310 11.36 -8.98 23.70
CA GLY A 310 10.64 -10.24 23.79
C GLY A 310 9.14 -10.14 24.03
N TYR A 311 8.51 -8.97 23.92
CA TYR A 311 7.07 -8.77 24.15
C TYR A 311 6.18 -9.25 22.99
N GLY A 312 6.67 -10.13 22.11
CA GLY A 312 5.94 -10.63 20.94
C GLY A 312 4.60 -11.32 21.25
N LYS A 313 4.45 -11.88 22.45
CA LYS A 313 3.20 -12.56 22.87
C LYS A 313 1.98 -11.61 22.88
N VAL A 314 2.17 -10.35 23.30
CA VAL A 314 1.11 -9.33 23.36
C VAL A 314 0.57 -9.02 21.96
N PHE A 315 1.43 -9.06 20.96
CA PHE A 315 1.10 -8.74 19.56
C PHE A 315 0.70 -9.97 18.71
N LYS A 316 0.49 -11.13 19.35
CA LYS A 316 0.15 -12.39 18.64
C LYS A 316 -1.04 -12.25 17.69
N PRO A 317 -2.16 -11.58 18.02
CA PRO A 317 -3.26 -11.39 17.07
C PRO A 317 -2.82 -10.71 15.77
N PHE A 318 -2.01 -9.67 15.86
CA PHE A 318 -1.48 -8.97 14.69
C PHE A 318 -0.48 -9.82 13.90
N SER A 319 0.35 -10.62 14.57
CA SER A 319 1.23 -11.58 13.89
C SER A 319 0.43 -12.60 13.05
N ILE A 320 -0.71 -13.07 13.54
CA ILE A 320 -1.61 -13.96 12.81
C ILE A 320 -2.15 -13.27 11.56
N MET A 321 -2.67 -12.04 11.69
CA MET A 321 -3.15 -11.27 10.54
C MET A 321 -2.05 -10.98 9.51
N GLY A 322 -0.84 -10.65 9.98
CA GLY A 322 0.30 -10.35 9.12
C GLY A 322 0.84 -11.54 8.33
N THR A 323 0.59 -12.77 8.81
CA THR A 323 1.02 -14.00 8.12
C THR A 323 0.32 -14.17 6.77
N ASN A 324 -0.97 -13.80 6.67
CA ASN A 324 -1.80 -13.91 5.48
C ASN A 324 -2.39 -12.55 5.05
N ALA A 325 -1.58 -11.49 5.06
CA ALA A 325 -2.03 -10.13 4.79
C ALA A 325 -2.78 -9.99 3.45
N LEU A 326 -2.30 -10.65 2.39
CA LEU A 326 -2.97 -10.66 1.09
C LEU A 326 -4.35 -11.34 1.16
N ALA A 327 -4.45 -12.48 1.84
CA ALA A 327 -5.73 -13.16 2.01
C ALA A 327 -6.74 -12.29 2.79
N ALA A 328 -6.29 -11.56 3.82
CA ALA A 328 -7.14 -10.64 4.54
C ALA A 328 -7.67 -9.52 3.64
N PHE A 329 -6.82 -8.94 2.77
CA PHE A 329 -7.24 -7.94 1.79
C PHE A 329 -8.28 -8.50 0.82
N VAL A 330 -8.02 -9.67 0.22
CA VAL A 330 -8.92 -10.34 -0.71
C VAL A 330 -10.27 -10.64 -0.05
N LEU A 331 -10.24 -11.27 1.14
CA LEU A 331 -11.45 -11.58 1.90
C LEU A 331 -12.26 -10.35 2.24
N SER A 332 -11.63 -9.27 2.69
CA SER A 332 -12.32 -8.02 3.02
C SER A 332 -13.09 -7.46 1.82
N ALA A 333 -12.44 -7.42 0.65
CA ALA A 333 -13.06 -6.91 -0.57
C ALA A 333 -14.20 -7.82 -1.08
N VAL A 334 -14.00 -9.14 -1.07
CA VAL A 334 -15.01 -10.11 -1.50
C VAL A 334 -16.22 -10.08 -0.58
N ILE A 335 -16.04 -10.07 0.74
CA ILE A 335 -17.15 -10.02 1.71
C ILE A 335 -17.98 -8.75 1.51
N VAL A 336 -17.33 -7.57 1.37
CA VAL A 336 -18.03 -6.30 1.15
C VAL A 336 -18.88 -6.35 -0.12
N LYS A 337 -18.30 -6.79 -1.23
CA LYS A 337 -19.01 -6.88 -2.51
C LYS A 337 -20.15 -7.90 -2.42
N THR A 338 -19.93 -9.04 -1.76
CA THR A 338 -20.94 -10.09 -1.59
C THR A 338 -22.14 -9.58 -0.80
N TYR A 339 -21.95 -9.01 0.39
CA TYR A 339 -23.11 -8.54 1.15
C TYR A 339 -23.82 -7.36 0.46
N SER A 340 -23.07 -6.49 -0.25
CA SER A 340 -23.67 -5.40 -1.04
C SER A 340 -24.54 -5.92 -2.18
N MET A 341 -24.14 -7.03 -2.82
CA MET A 341 -24.90 -7.70 -3.85
C MET A 341 -26.25 -8.23 -3.33
N PHE A 342 -26.31 -8.70 -2.07
CA PHE A 342 -27.56 -9.09 -1.40
C PHE A 342 -28.34 -7.91 -0.80
N GLY A 343 -27.97 -6.67 -1.11
CA GLY A 343 -28.67 -5.48 -0.65
C GLY A 343 -28.39 -5.08 0.81
N PHE A 344 -27.49 -5.78 1.50
CA PHE A 344 -27.13 -5.40 2.87
C PHE A 344 -26.31 -4.11 2.86
N ARG A 345 -26.79 -3.11 3.58
CA ARG A 345 -26.15 -1.80 3.71
C ARG A 345 -25.89 -1.51 5.18
N PRO A 346 -24.66 -1.58 5.65
CA PRO A 346 -24.33 -1.29 7.06
C PRO A 346 -24.85 0.06 7.55
N SER A 347 -24.91 1.07 6.68
CA SER A 347 -25.38 2.41 7.02
C SER A 347 -26.86 2.45 7.49
N ALA A 348 -27.67 1.48 7.11
CA ALA A 348 -29.06 1.39 7.59
C ALA A 348 -29.15 1.09 9.08
N TRP A 349 -28.16 0.37 9.65
CA TRP A 349 -28.14 -0.07 11.04
C TRP A 349 -27.12 0.68 11.88
N PHE A 350 -26.00 1.04 11.26
CA PHE A 350 -24.82 1.60 11.92
C PHE A 350 -24.47 3.02 11.42
N GLY A 351 -25.37 3.68 10.72
CA GLY A 351 -25.12 4.98 10.09
C GLY A 351 -25.56 6.19 10.90
N ALA A 352 -26.15 6.01 12.10
CA ALA A 352 -26.73 7.12 12.86
C ALA A 352 -25.67 8.10 13.39
N ASN A 353 -24.51 7.59 13.85
CA ASN A 353 -23.40 8.40 14.37
C ASN A 353 -22.04 7.72 14.16
N GLU A 354 -20.97 8.42 14.49
CA GLU A 354 -19.59 7.96 14.32
C GLU A 354 -19.27 6.73 15.19
N TYR A 355 -19.86 6.62 16.38
CA TYR A 355 -19.63 5.49 17.30
C TYR A 355 -20.21 4.19 16.75
N LEU A 356 -21.44 4.23 16.26
CA LEU A 356 -22.07 3.06 15.62
C LEU A 356 -21.33 2.67 14.33
N SER A 357 -20.94 3.66 13.53
CA SER A 357 -20.14 3.42 12.32
C SER A 357 -18.81 2.73 12.65
N LEU A 358 -18.10 3.16 13.69
CA LEU A 358 -16.90 2.51 14.19
C LEU A 358 -17.19 1.11 14.75
N CYS A 359 -18.30 0.93 15.47
CA CYS A 359 -18.70 -0.38 15.99
C CYS A 359 -18.83 -1.41 14.86
N TRP A 360 -19.48 -1.07 13.75
CA TRP A 360 -19.53 -1.92 12.56
C TRP A 360 -18.13 -2.23 12.01
N ALA A 361 -17.28 -1.20 11.87
CA ALA A 361 -15.93 -1.38 11.36
C ALA A 361 -15.11 -2.35 12.22
N LEU A 362 -15.27 -2.31 13.55
CA LEU A 362 -14.62 -3.23 14.48
C LEU A 362 -15.20 -4.65 14.40
N ILE A 363 -16.52 -4.81 14.25
CA ILE A 363 -17.16 -6.10 13.99
C ILE A 363 -16.61 -6.70 12.71
N PHE A 364 -16.53 -5.92 11.63
CA PHE A 364 -15.99 -6.35 10.35
C PHE A 364 -14.52 -6.79 10.47
N ALA A 365 -13.68 -5.96 11.10
CA ALA A 365 -12.26 -6.28 11.32
C ALA A 365 -12.09 -7.55 12.17
N THR A 366 -12.94 -7.75 13.17
CA THR A 366 -12.97 -8.97 14.01
C THR A 366 -13.37 -10.19 13.18
N THR A 367 -14.35 -10.07 12.28
CA THR A 367 -14.72 -11.16 11.35
C THR A 367 -13.56 -11.57 10.46
N ILE A 368 -12.85 -10.62 9.88
CA ILE A 368 -11.64 -10.90 9.09
C ILE A 368 -10.56 -11.56 9.95
N PHE A 369 -10.35 -11.07 11.18
CA PHE A 369 -9.41 -11.69 12.12
C PHE A 369 -9.79 -13.15 12.41
N MET A 370 -11.06 -13.47 12.64
CA MET A 370 -11.51 -14.84 12.89
C MET A 370 -11.23 -15.75 11.70
N CYS A 371 -11.46 -15.28 10.47
CA CYS A 371 -11.09 -16.02 9.26
C CYS A 371 -9.57 -16.28 9.21
N GLN A 372 -8.75 -15.26 9.49
CA GLN A 372 -7.30 -15.38 9.52
C GLN A 372 -6.81 -16.33 10.63
N TRP A 373 -7.45 -16.30 11.79
CA TRP A 373 -7.14 -17.19 12.89
C TRP A 373 -7.46 -18.66 12.57
N LEU A 374 -8.59 -18.94 11.88
CA LEU A 374 -8.92 -20.27 11.38
C LEU A 374 -7.90 -20.76 10.35
N MET A 375 -7.49 -19.91 9.41
CA MET A 375 -6.42 -20.23 8.45
C MET A 375 -5.11 -20.53 9.18
N TYR A 376 -4.76 -19.73 10.16
CA TYR A 376 -3.54 -19.92 10.97
C TYR A 376 -3.58 -21.27 11.73
N LYS A 377 -4.70 -21.61 12.37
CA LYS A 377 -4.87 -22.92 13.06
C LYS A 377 -4.73 -24.11 12.12
N LYS A 378 -5.21 -23.97 10.87
CA LYS A 378 -5.12 -25.00 9.84
C LYS A 378 -3.80 -24.97 9.05
N ASN A 379 -2.83 -24.14 9.45
CA ASN A 379 -1.56 -23.92 8.73
C ASN A 379 -1.74 -23.53 7.24
N ILE A 380 -2.85 -22.89 6.89
CA ILE A 380 -3.08 -22.38 5.54
C ILE A 380 -2.36 -21.04 5.40
N ILE A 381 -1.29 -21.03 4.61
CA ILE A 381 -0.49 -19.82 4.32
C ILE A 381 -0.53 -19.59 2.82
N MET A 382 -1.18 -18.51 2.40
CA MET A 382 -1.18 -18.07 1.01
C MET A 382 0.13 -17.32 0.72
N LYS A 383 1.03 -17.98 -0.02
CA LYS A 383 2.31 -17.39 -0.49
C LYS A 383 2.19 -17.11 -1.99
N LEU A 384 2.56 -15.90 -2.39
CA LEU A 384 2.83 -15.54 -3.76
C LEU A 384 4.34 -15.52 -4.02
#